data_0b6485ae947483a6fe1b293076df7055
#
_entry.id   0b6485ae947483a6fe1b293076df7055
#
_cell.length_a   1.000
_cell.length_b   1.000
_cell.length_c   1.000
_cell.angle_alpha   90.00
_cell.angle_beta   90.00
_cell.angle_gamma   90.00
#
_symmetry.space_group_name_H-M   'P 1'
#
loop_
_entity.id
_entity.type
_entity.pdbx_description
1 polymer ?
#
loop_
_entity_poly.entity_id
_entity_poly.type
_entity_poly.pdbx_seq_one_letter_code
_entity_poly.pdbx_strand_id
1 'polypeptide(L)'
;MKIIISVVAVAATLAAPVFAAPDISRAFAECTGRFSAEMEHSWLIYEPEETTAAIINERATFISLLDAVTTREDAAGLLNHRIAAKMAHAVLLQQARFSLVEDRAAWAGERAAASIQLCRSLLLGG
;
A
#
# COMPACT_ATOMS: atom_id res chain seq x y z
N MET A 1 60.14 21.06 -35.57
CA MET A 1 58.89 21.46 -34.93
C MET A 1 58.06 20.19 -34.64
N LYS A 2 58.00 19.73 -33.39
CA LYS A 2 57.18 18.59 -33.02
C LYS A 2 55.87 19.10 -32.43
N ILE A 3 54.74 18.87 -33.11
CA ILE A 3 53.42 19.20 -32.65
C ILE A 3 52.98 18.04 -31.77
N ILE A 4 52.85 18.29 -30.45
CA ILE A 4 52.27 17.33 -29.50
C ILE A 4 50.79 17.58 -29.48
N ILE A 5 50.00 16.69 -30.04
CA ILE A 5 48.53 16.69 -29.97
C ILE A 5 48.17 16.01 -28.68
N SER A 6 47.79 16.79 -27.67
CA SER A 6 47.20 16.25 -26.41
C SER A 6 45.76 15.89 -26.69
N VAL A 7 45.48 14.60 -26.71
CA VAL A 7 44.10 14.06 -26.72
C VAL A 7 43.55 14.14 -25.32
N VAL A 8 42.63 15.08 -25.07
CA VAL A 8 41.86 15.13 -23.81
C VAL A 8 40.71 14.12 -23.93
N ALA A 9 40.83 13.00 -23.23
CA ALA A 9 39.77 12.05 -23.11
C ALA A 9 38.72 12.59 -22.13
N VAL A 10 37.57 13.04 -22.63
CA VAL A 10 36.41 13.39 -21.82
C VAL A 10 35.71 12.10 -21.43
N ALA A 11 35.90 11.67 -20.18
CA ALA A 11 35.15 10.56 -19.61
C ALA A 11 33.70 11.05 -19.30
N ALA A 12 32.76 10.71 -20.18
CA ALA A 12 31.33 10.92 -19.90
C ALA A 12 30.89 9.91 -18.84
N THR A 13 30.76 10.37 -17.60
CA THR A 13 30.12 9.59 -16.54
C THR A 13 28.62 9.52 -16.81
N LEU A 14 28.15 8.39 -17.32
CA LEU A 14 26.73 8.07 -17.43
C LEU A 14 26.20 7.89 -16.00
N ALA A 15 25.54 8.92 -15.45
CA ALA A 15 24.81 8.79 -14.22
C ALA A 15 23.60 7.86 -14.48
N ALA A 16 23.60 6.66 -13.89
CA ALA A 16 22.44 5.78 -13.93
C ALA A 16 21.28 6.45 -13.15
N PRO A 17 20.02 6.40 -13.65
CA PRO A 17 18.89 6.94 -12.91
C PRO A 17 18.74 6.17 -11.58
N VAL A 18 18.82 6.89 -10.46
CA VAL A 18 18.57 6.33 -9.14
C VAL A 18 17.06 6.31 -8.96
N PHE A 19 16.44 5.11 -9.09
CA PHE A 19 15.06 4.92 -8.69
C PHE A 19 15.03 4.91 -7.15
N ALA A 20 14.22 5.81 -6.55
CA ALA A 20 13.97 5.76 -5.11
C ALA A 20 13.37 4.40 -4.76
N ALA A 21 13.90 3.73 -3.72
CA ALA A 21 13.28 2.52 -3.18
C ALA A 21 11.81 2.82 -2.81
N PRO A 22 10.86 1.88 -3.05
CA PRO A 22 9.48 2.06 -2.61
C PRO A 22 9.45 2.43 -1.13
N ASP A 23 8.64 3.43 -0.77
CA ASP A 23 8.45 3.81 0.62
C ASP A 23 7.62 2.72 1.33
N ILE A 24 8.32 1.82 1.99
CA ILE A 24 7.69 0.69 2.69
C ILE A 24 6.81 1.15 3.86
N SER A 25 7.17 2.24 4.52
CA SER A 25 6.37 2.76 5.63
C SER A 25 5.00 3.25 5.16
N ARG A 26 4.95 3.91 4.02
CA ARG A 26 3.71 4.30 3.38
C ARG A 26 2.87 3.08 2.98
N ALA A 27 3.48 2.06 2.40
CA ALA A 27 2.79 0.82 2.04
C ALA A 27 2.17 0.15 3.27
N PHE A 28 2.88 0.08 4.39
CA PHE A 28 2.35 -0.46 5.64
C PHE A 28 1.21 0.40 6.21
N ALA A 29 1.30 1.72 6.13
CA ALA A 29 0.23 2.62 6.54
C ALA A 29 -1.04 2.41 5.72
N GLU A 30 -0.91 2.36 4.41
CA GLU A 30 -2.04 2.12 3.50
C GLU A 30 -2.67 0.74 3.73
N CYS A 31 -1.87 -0.31 3.91
CA CYS A 31 -2.39 -1.65 4.22
C CYS A 31 -3.09 -1.71 5.58
N THR A 32 -2.55 -1.03 6.60
CA THR A 32 -3.24 -0.90 7.89
C THR A 32 -4.61 -0.25 7.73
N GLY A 33 -4.70 0.79 6.91
CA GLY A 33 -5.97 1.44 6.60
C GLY A 33 -6.96 0.53 5.89
N ARG A 34 -6.50 -0.20 4.85
CA ARG A 34 -7.33 -1.14 4.09
C ARG A 34 -7.88 -2.25 4.98
N PHE A 35 -7.04 -2.88 5.79
CA PHE A 35 -7.51 -3.91 6.73
C PHE A 35 -8.40 -3.37 7.83
N SER A 36 -8.27 -2.11 8.22
CA SER A 36 -9.23 -1.46 9.12
C SER A 36 -10.61 -1.34 8.49
N ALA A 37 -10.67 -0.98 7.20
CA ALA A 37 -11.93 -0.94 6.45
C ALA A 37 -12.55 -2.33 6.28
N GLU A 38 -11.75 -3.35 5.96
CA GLU A 38 -12.20 -4.75 5.90
C GLU A 38 -12.80 -5.21 7.22
N MET A 39 -12.15 -4.93 8.33
CA MET A 39 -12.61 -5.28 9.67
C MET A 39 -13.96 -4.64 9.99
N GLU A 40 -14.09 -3.34 9.78
CA GLU A 40 -15.35 -2.62 10.03
C GLU A 40 -16.47 -3.12 9.11
N HIS A 41 -16.15 -3.40 7.85
CA HIS A 41 -17.10 -3.96 6.90
C HIS A 41 -17.56 -5.35 7.31
N SER A 42 -16.64 -6.20 7.79
CA SER A 42 -16.98 -7.56 8.24
C SER A 42 -17.99 -7.54 9.40
N TRP A 43 -17.86 -6.58 10.31
CA TRP A 43 -18.85 -6.37 11.36
C TRP A 43 -20.19 -5.88 10.83
N LEU A 44 -20.16 -4.96 9.86
CA LEU A 44 -21.37 -4.39 9.28
C LEU A 44 -22.23 -5.44 8.57
N ILE A 45 -21.61 -6.38 7.89
CA ILE A 45 -22.33 -7.42 7.12
C ILE A 45 -22.43 -8.76 7.86
N TYR A 46 -22.05 -8.80 9.12
CA TYR A 46 -22.10 -10.00 9.98
C TYR A 46 -21.34 -11.19 9.37
N GLU A 47 -20.10 -10.97 8.91
CA GLU A 47 -19.24 -12.06 8.47
C GLU A 47 -19.00 -13.08 9.58
N PRO A 48 -18.73 -14.35 9.25
CA PRO A 48 -18.38 -15.36 10.23
C PRO A 48 -17.20 -14.93 11.11
N GLU A 49 -17.23 -15.29 12.38
CA GLU A 49 -16.21 -14.90 13.38
C GLU A 49 -14.79 -15.25 12.93
N GLU A 50 -14.60 -16.40 12.29
CA GLU A 50 -13.28 -16.83 11.80
C GLU A 50 -12.75 -15.90 10.71
N THR A 51 -13.62 -15.44 9.80
CA THR A 51 -13.26 -14.47 8.76
C THR A 51 -12.84 -13.14 9.37
N THR A 52 -13.63 -12.64 10.31
CA THR A 52 -13.32 -11.38 11.01
C THR A 52 -12.05 -11.50 11.84
N ALA A 53 -11.82 -12.61 12.53
CA ALA A 53 -10.60 -12.85 13.29
C ALA A 53 -9.36 -12.85 12.41
N ALA A 54 -9.43 -13.47 11.23
CA ALA A 54 -8.32 -13.46 10.27
C ALA A 54 -7.97 -12.03 9.82
N ILE A 55 -8.97 -11.21 9.52
CA ILE A 55 -8.79 -9.79 9.15
C ILE A 55 -8.15 -9.00 10.28
N ILE A 56 -8.61 -9.19 11.52
CA ILE A 56 -8.05 -8.54 12.71
C ILE A 56 -6.58 -8.90 12.88
N ASN A 57 -6.21 -10.17 12.70
CA ASN A 57 -4.83 -10.63 12.79
C ASN A 57 -3.93 -10.03 11.71
N GLU A 58 -4.39 -9.98 10.47
CA GLU A 58 -3.65 -9.34 9.37
C GLU A 58 -3.46 -7.84 9.64
N ARG A 59 -4.51 -7.17 10.11
CA ARG A 59 -4.43 -5.76 10.53
C ARG A 59 -3.39 -5.56 11.63
N ALA A 60 -3.40 -6.40 12.66
CA ALA A 60 -2.44 -6.31 13.76
C ALA A 60 -1.00 -6.49 13.28
N THR A 61 -0.76 -7.36 12.32
CA THR A 61 0.55 -7.55 11.69
C THR A 61 1.02 -6.26 11.02
N PHE A 62 0.17 -5.61 10.22
CA PHE A 62 0.53 -4.34 9.57
C PHE A 62 0.72 -3.19 10.56
N ILE A 63 -0.04 -3.14 11.64
CA ILE A 63 0.19 -2.16 12.72
C ILE A 63 1.58 -2.35 13.31
N SER A 64 1.98 -3.58 13.61
CA SER A 64 3.31 -3.88 14.17
C SER A 64 4.43 -3.52 13.20
N LEU A 65 4.28 -3.83 11.91
CA LEU A 65 5.25 -3.47 10.88
C LEU A 65 5.36 -1.95 10.71
N LEU A 66 4.22 -1.26 10.71
CA LEU A 66 4.18 0.20 10.62
C LEU A 66 4.87 0.85 11.82
N ASP A 67 4.57 0.40 13.02
CA ASP A 67 5.19 0.92 14.25
C ASP A 67 6.71 0.75 14.23
N ALA A 68 7.20 -0.37 13.69
CA ALA A 68 8.63 -0.66 13.60
C ALA A 68 9.39 0.29 12.66
N VAL A 69 8.73 0.86 11.64
CA VAL A 69 9.36 1.71 10.63
C VAL A 69 8.98 3.19 10.75
N THR A 70 8.00 3.53 11.60
CA THR A 70 7.53 4.90 11.77
C THR A 70 8.53 5.71 12.60
N THR A 71 8.95 6.85 12.05
CA THR A 71 9.70 7.86 12.80
C THR A 71 8.77 8.95 13.33
N ARG A 72 9.23 9.73 14.32
CA ARG A 72 8.44 10.86 14.84
C ARG A 72 8.11 11.87 13.74
N GLU A 73 9.04 12.10 12.82
CA GLU A 73 8.88 13.06 11.72
C GLU A 73 7.83 12.61 10.71
N ASP A 74 7.74 11.31 10.47
CA ASP A 74 6.84 10.72 9.46
C ASP A 74 5.44 10.43 10.01
N ALA A 75 5.26 10.38 11.33
CA ALA A 75 4.05 9.88 11.98
C ALA A 75 2.75 10.54 11.47
N ALA A 76 2.73 11.86 11.35
CA ALA A 76 1.54 12.59 10.90
C ALA A 76 1.21 12.28 9.43
N GLY A 77 2.21 12.24 8.55
CA GLY A 77 2.03 11.90 7.14
C GLY A 77 1.56 10.46 6.94
N LEU A 78 2.12 9.51 7.70
CA LEU A 78 1.72 8.11 7.66
C LEU A 78 0.29 7.91 8.18
N LEU A 79 -0.12 8.65 9.20
CA LEU A 79 -1.51 8.63 9.67
C LEU A 79 -2.46 9.11 8.58
N ASN A 80 -2.12 10.17 7.86
CA ASN A 80 -2.92 10.66 6.75
C ASN A 80 -3.05 9.63 5.62
N HIS A 81 -1.97 8.93 5.26
CA HIS A 81 -2.01 7.84 4.28
C HIS A 81 -2.89 6.69 4.75
N ARG A 82 -2.79 6.32 6.02
CA ARG A 82 -3.63 5.27 6.63
C ARG A 82 -5.11 5.62 6.56
N ILE A 83 -5.48 6.84 6.94
CA ILE A 83 -6.87 7.31 6.92
C ILE A 83 -7.41 7.38 5.49
N ALA A 84 -6.64 7.96 4.56
CA ALA A 84 -7.04 8.05 3.16
C ALA A 84 -7.26 6.67 2.52
N ALA A 85 -6.37 5.72 2.77
CA ALA A 85 -6.49 4.35 2.28
C ALA A 85 -7.71 3.64 2.88
N LYS A 86 -7.95 3.81 4.19
CA LYS A 86 -9.14 3.26 4.86
C LYS A 86 -10.42 3.77 4.21
N MET A 87 -10.54 5.09 4.02
CA MET A 87 -11.75 5.70 3.45
C MET A 87 -11.99 5.26 2.01
N ALA A 88 -10.93 5.24 1.18
CA ALA A 88 -11.03 4.79 -0.20
C ALA A 88 -11.45 3.31 -0.29
N HIS A 89 -10.88 2.46 0.53
CA HIS A 89 -11.20 1.03 0.55
C HIS A 89 -12.62 0.78 1.06
N ALA A 90 -13.08 1.51 2.09
CA ALA A 90 -14.43 1.42 2.59
C ALA A 90 -15.48 1.75 1.51
N VAL A 91 -15.22 2.75 0.67
CA VAL A 91 -16.09 3.08 -0.47
C VAL A 91 -16.18 1.91 -1.45
N LEU A 92 -15.07 1.27 -1.78
CA LEU A 92 -15.06 0.08 -2.66
C LEU A 92 -15.89 -1.07 -2.07
N LEU A 93 -15.73 -1.35 -0.78
CA LEU A 93 -16.49 -2.41 -0.09
C LEU A 93 -17.99 -2.11 -0.09
N GLN A 94 -18.37 -0.87 0.17
CA GLN A 94 -19.77 -0.46 0.13
C GLN A 94 -20.37 -0.57 -1.27
N GLN A 95 -19.65 -0.12 -2.28
CA GLN A 95 -20.09 -0.24 -3.67
C GLN A 95 -20.23 -1.71 -4.08
N ALA A 96 -19.26 -2.55 -3.72
CA ALA A 96 -19.29 -3.97 -4.01
C ALA A 96 -20.53 -4.67 -3.42
N ARG A 97 -20.89 -4.29 -2.21
CA ARG A 97 -21.97 -4.94 -1.46
C ARG A 97 -23.35 -4.36 -1.75
N PHE A 98 -23.46 -3.05 -1.92
CA PHE A 98 -24.74 -2.34 -1.90
C PHE A 98 -25.09 -1.61 -3.19
N SER A 99 -24.21 -1.53 -4.18
CA SER A 99 -24.53 -0.89 -5.45
C SER A 99 -25.61 -1.66 -6.19
N LEU A 100 -26.60 -0.92 -6.69
CA LEU A 100 -27.66 -1.48 -7.56
C LEU A 100 -27.21 -1.60 -9.02
N VAL A 101 -26.07 -1.00 -9.38
CA VAL A 101 -25.44 -1.13 -10.70
C VAL A 101 -24.48 -2.30 -10.66
N GLU A 102 -24.84 -3.40 -11.29
CA GLU A 102 -24.11 -4.68 -11.23
C GLU A 102 -22.65 -4.55 -11.66
N ASP A 103 -22.38 -3.88 -12.78
CA ASP A 103 -21.01 -3.67 -13.28
C ASP A 103 -20.15 -2.86 -12.30
N ARG A 104 -20.73 -1.89 -11.64
CA ARG A 104 -20.04 -1.09 -10.61
C ARG A 104 -19.73 -1.94 -9.37
N ALA A 105 -20.67 -2.75 -8.93
CA ALA A 105 -20.47 -3.65 -7.80
C ALA A 105 -19.34 -4.65 -8.08
N ALA A 106 -19.34 -5.27 -9.25
CA ALA A 106 -18.30 -6.20 -9.67
C ALA A 106 -16.93 -5.53 -9.75
N TRP A 107 -16.84 -4.38 -10.39
CA TRP A 107 -15.59 -3.60 -10.49
C TRP A 107 -15.05 -3.23 -9.10
N ALA A 108 -15.89 -2.72 -8.21
CA ALA A 108 -15.49 -2.33 -6.87
C ALA A 108 -14.98 -3.52 -6.05
N GLY A 109 -15.64 -4.67 -6.15
CA GLY A 109 -15.23 -5.90 -5.50
C GLY A 109 -13.87 -6.40 -5.99
N GLU A 110 -13.64 -6.38 -7.30
CA GLU A 110 -12.34 -6.75 -7.89
C GLU A 110 -11.23 -5.81 -7.45
N ARG A 111 -11.49 -4.50 -7.40
CA ARG A 111 -10.51 -3.50 -6.94
C ARG A 111 -10.17 -3.66 -5.47
N ALA A 112 -11.16 -3.90 -4.63
CA ALA A 112 -10.95 -4.15 -3.20
C ALA A 112 -10.10 -5.42 -2.99
N ALA A 113 -10.46 -6.52 -3.65
CA ALA A 113 -9.72 -7.78 -3.58
C ALA A 113 -8.27 -7.64 -4.04
N ALA A 114 -8.03 -6.95 -5.17
CA ALA A 114 -6.69 -6.69 -5.68
C ALA A 114 -5.84 -5.88 -4.70
N SER A 115 -6.42 -4.87 -4.07
CA SER A 115 -5.74 -4.04 -3.06
C SER A 115 -5.31 -4.84 -1.83
N ILE A 116 -6.15 -5.76 -1.37
CA ILE A 116 -5.84 -6.66 -0.26
C ILE A 116 -4.75 -7.67 -0.65
N GLN A 117 -4.80 -8.22 -1.86
CA GLN A 117 -3.75 -9.13 -2.34
C GLN A 117 -2.38 -8.45 -2.43
N LEU A 118 -2.33 -7.18 -2.84
CA LEU A 118 -1.08 -6.39 -2.80
C LEU A 118 -0.53 -6.31 -1.37
N CYS A 119 -1.39 -6.05 -0.40
CA CYS A 119 -0.97 -6.02 1.01
C CYS A 119 -0.45 -7.38 1.48
N ARG A 120 -1.14 -8.46 1.16
CA ARG A 120 -0.71 -9.82 1.52
C ARG A 120 0.63 -10.20 0.89
N SER A 121 0.88 -9.75 -0.34
CA SER A 121 2.16 -9.99 -1.00
C SER A 121 3.35 -9.37 -0.27
N LEU A 122 3.15 -8.24 0.42
CA LEU A 122 4.19 -7.64 1.25
C LEU A 122 4.61 -8.52 2.44
N LEU A 123 3.68 -9.31 2.98
CA LEU A 123 3.94 -10.21 4.10
C LEU A 123 4.73 -11.45 3.68
N LEU A 124 4.69 -11.81 2.41
CA LEU A 124 5.38 -12.97 1.87
C LEU A 124 6.83 -12.67 1.46
N GLY A 125 7.33 -11.45 1.69
CA GLY A 125 8.68 -11.02 1.34
C GLY A 125 8.92 -10.94 -0.16
N GLY A 126 7.84 -10.75 -0.90
CA GLY A 126 7.68 -10.86 -2.31
C GLY A 126 8.46 -10.14 -3.25
#